data_a85f39e7b85975fb20785b14857701b7
#
_entry.id   a85f39e7b85975fb20785b14857701b7
#
_cell.length_a   1.000
_cell.length_b   1.000
_cell.length_c   1.000
_cell.angle_alpha   90.00
_cell.angle_beta   90.00
_cell.angle_gamma   90.00
#
_symmetry.space_group_name_H-M   'P 1'
#
loop_
_entity.id
_entity.type
_entity.pdbx_description
1 polymer ?
#
loop_
_entity_poly.entity_id
_entity_poly.type
_entity_poly.pdbx_seq_one_letter_code
_entity_poly.pdbx_strand_id
1 'polypeptide(L)'
;MLEQDETFGIGKNDELKNISFGLYAKEDIVSESGTVIPADGLIEIIGLAEDGTATVATDLPFGSYYIKEMTTDEHYILNDEQYAFTFDYAGQDTETVEIKVNDGKPIENKLIYGSVSGKKVDENGEALAGAVIGIFKADETEFTAEHAFMTVKSGEDGSFAFKKVPYGNWIVKEIEAPEGFVLDGTAHAVTIDWNEQVIEAEITNEYIHGNIRLTKVDADYPDNKLTGATFEVYKDVNGDGKLDDKDELVGNLEETSVGIYEIQELLYGKYLVKETKAPEGFVLDEGVYSVSITEDEKTYDVENKAGVGFINQAMKGNLKIKKTSSDGKVEGFTFRITGVNGYDSTFTTDKNGEIFVDGLRIGEYTVSEVSDNVSAGYILPADKKITVQADSTVEIEMHNELRDTPKTGDDSRTGLWMVLAGLSAAGIAATVIASKRKKKKEGNE
;
A
#
# COMPACT_ATOMS: atom_id res chain seq x y z
N MET A 1 -21.07 50.72 -12.89
CA MET A 1 -19.75 50.03 -13.14
C MET A 1 -19.83 48.68 -12.48
N LEU A 2 -19.41 47.61 -13.17
CA LEU A 2 -19.33 46.29 -12.55
C LEU A 2 -17.98 46.12 -11.88
N GLU A 3 -17.95 45.58 -10.69
CA GLU A 3 -16.74 45.04 -10.09
C GLU A 3 -16.19 43.95 -11.03
N GLN A 4 -14.87 43.86 -11.17
CA GLN A 4 -14.24 42.95 -12.10
C GLN A 4 -13.21 42.07 -11.37
N ASP A 5 -13.18 40.81 -11.76
CA ASP A 5 -12.11 39.89 -11.40
C ASP A 5 -11.55 39.20 -12.67
N GLU A 6 -10.84 38.08 -12.52
CA GLU A 6 -10.31 37.31 -13.64
C GLU A 6 -11.42 36.69 -14.52
N THR A 7 -12.56 36.37 -13.94
CA THR A 7 -13.67 35.63 -14.57
C THR A 7 -14.78 36.57 -15.02
N PHE A 8 -15.18 37.51 -14.18
CA PHE A 8 -16.34 38.36 -14.38
C PHE A 8 -15.95 39.82 -14.62
N GLY A 9 -16.78 40.56 -15.36
CA GLY A 9 -16.60 41.99 -15.68
C GLY A 9 -17.22 42.38 -17.00
N ILE A 10 -17.28 43.66 -17.25
CA ILE A 10 -17.89 44.22 -18.46
C ILE A 10 -17.29 43.58 -19.71
N GLY A 11 -18.15 42.98 -20.56
CA GLY A 11 -17.76 42.36 -21.83
C GLY A 11 -17.20 40.95 -21.70
N LYS A 12 -17.19 40.33 -20.50
CA LYS A 12 -16.72 38.95 -20.33
C LYS A 12 -17.81 37.91 -20.53
N ASN A 13 -19.04 38.13 -19.99
CA ASN A 13 -20.15 37.17 -20.04
C ASN A 13 -21.49 37.84 -20.41
N ASP A 14 -21.45 38.95 -21.16
CA ASP A 14 -22.67 39.71 -21.57
C ASP A 14 -23.49 40.26 -20.36
N GLU A 15 -22.88 40.45 -19.20
CA GLU A 15 -23.53 40.79 -17.94
C GLU A 15 -24.41 42.03 -18.05
N LEU A 16 -24.02 43.05 -18.89
CA LEU A 16 -24.80 44.29 -19.03
C LEU A 16 -26.20 44.07 -19.64
N LYS A 17 -26.42 42.97 -20.36
CA LYS A 17 -27.73 42.64 -20.94
C LYS A 17 -28.77 42.27 -19.89
N ASN A 18 -28.33 41.81 -18.74
CA ASN A 18 -29.18 41.37 -17.65
C ASN A 18 -29.49 42.48 -16.64
N ILE A 19 -28.89 43.68 -16.83
CA ILE A 19 -29.05 44.81 -15.95
C ILE A 19 -30.12 45.76 -16.48
N SER A 20 -31.09 46.11 -15.61
CA SER A 20 -32.08 47.13 -15.92
C SER A 20 -32.33 48.04 -14.73
N PHE A 21 -32.69 49.27 -15.04
CA PHE A 21 -33.06 50.27 -14.04
C PHE A 21 -34.53 50.66 -14.26
N GLY A 22 -35.23 50.94 -13.16
CA GLY A 22 -36.55 51.57 -13.16
C GLY A 22 -36.42 53.05 -12.89
N LEU A 23 -37.10 53.85 -13.67
CA LEU A 23 -37.37 55.27 -13.36
C LEU A 23 -38.69 55.40 -12.62
N TYR A 24 -38.66 56.05 -11.49
CA TYR A 24 -39.80 56.19 -10.60
C TYR A 24 -40.06 57.67 -10.24
N ALA A 25 -41.35 58.03 -10.04
CA ALA A 25 -41.69 59.27 -9.43
C ALA A 25 -41.38 59.24 -7.91
N LYS A 26 -40.72 60.25 -7.39
CA LYS A 26 -40.38 60.32 -5.95
C LYS A 26 -41.55 60.83 -5.11
N GLU A 27 -42.50 61.54 -5.75
CA GLU A 27 -43.69 62.14 -5.17
C GLU A 27 -44.81 62.07 -6.19
N ASP A 28 -46.07 62.38 -5.77
CA ASP A 28 -47.21 62.52 -6.72
C ASP A 28 -46.94 63.64 -7.74
N ILE A 29 -46.80 63.29 -9.00
CA ILE A 29 -46.51 64.23 -10.08
C ILE A 29 -47.81 64.40 -10.88
N VAL A 30 -48.28 65.62 -10.99
CA VAL A 30 -49.53 65.98 -11.76
C VAL A 30 -49.11 66.63 -13.08
N SER A 31 -49.41 65.96 -14.21
CA SER A 31 -49.19 66.53 -15.57
C SER A 31 -50.18 67.72 -15.84
N GLU A 32 -49.85 68.53 -16.84
CA GLU A 32 -50.76 69.60 -17.29
C GLU A 32 -52.14 69.09 -17.70
N SER A 33 -52.30 67.88 -18.17
CA SER A 33 -53.54 67.18 -18.49
C SER A 33 -54.34 66.71 -17.27
N GLY A 34 -53.79 66.84 -16.05
CA GLY A 34 -54.38 66.37 -14.83
C GLY A 34 -54.15 64.88 -14.56
N THR A 35 -53.30 64.19 -15.36
CA THR A 35 -52.93 62.82 -15.09
C THR A 35 -51.94 62.80 -13.90
N VAL A 36 -52.17 61.93 -12.94
CA VAL A 36 -51.26 61.76 -11.76
C VAL A 36 -50.42 60.55 -11.92
N ILE A 37 -49.10 60.73 -11.81
CA ILE A 37 -48.13 59.66 -11.60
C ILE A 37 -47.94 59.60 -10.08
N PRO A 38 -48.39 58.52 -9.41
CA PRO A 38 -48.24 58.43 -7.96
C PRO A 38 -46.83 58.30 -7.52
N ALA A 39 -46.56 58.70 -6.29
CA ALA A 39 -45.25 58.40 -5.66
C ALA A 39 -44.90 56.93 -5.76
N ASP A 40 -43.65 56.59 -5.99
CA ASP A 40 -43.10 55.25 -6.28
C ASP A 40 -43.71 54.57 -7.53
N GLY A 41 -44.44 55.32 -8.39
CA GLY A 41 -44.93 54.83 -9.65
C GLY A 41 -43.78 54.61 -10.67
N LEU A 42 -43.70 53.41 -11.22
CA LEU A 42 -42.74 53.07 -12.32
C LEU A 42 -43.14 53.79 -13.58
N ILE A 43 -42.26 54.54 -14.18
CA ILE A 43 -42.45 55.33 -15.37
C ILE A 43 -41.85 54.62 -16.61
N GLU A 44 -40.59 54.19 -16.48
CA GLU A 44 -39.86 53.55 -17.57
C GLU A 44 -38.92 52.49 -17.03
N ILE A 45 -38.70 51.41 -17.81
CA ILE A 45 -37.64 50.44 -17.61
C ILE A 45 -36.50 50.74 -18.57
N ILE A 46 -35.33 50.97 -18.01
CA ILE A 46 -34.13 51.44 -18.75
C ILE A 46 -33.14 50.30 -18.83
N GLY A 47 -32.84 49.82 -20.01
CA GLY A 47 -31.74 48.88 -20.30
C GLY A 47 -30.44 49.63 -20.51
N LEU A 48 -29.33 48.90 -20.45
CA LEU A 48 -27.99 49.43 -20.68
C LEU A 48 -27.52 49.22 -22.14
N ALA A 49 -26.80 50.17 -22.66
CA ALA A 49 -26.04 50.04 -23.91
C ALA A 49 -24.79 49.18 -23.65
N GLU A 50 -24.09 48.73 -24.71
CA GLU A 50 -22.90 47.89 -24.66
C GLU A 50 -21.72 48.54 -23.86
N ASP A 51 -21.72 49.90 -23.81
CA ASP A 51 -20.71 50.65 -23.04
C ASP A 51 -21.13 50.89 -21.55
N GLY A 52 -22.27 50.32 -21.15
CA GLY A 52 -22.79 50.44 -19.79
C GLY A 52 -23.47 51.77 -19.47
N THR A 53 -23.78 52.58 -20.50
CA THR A 53 -24.54 53.80 -20.35
C THR A 53 -26.03 53.53 -20.59
N ALA A 54 -26.86 54.42 -20.05
CA ALA A 54 -28.31 54.42 -20.27
C ALA A 54 -28.85 55.84 -20.35
N THR A 55 -29.92 56.01 -21.13
CA THR A 55 -30.60 57.30 -21.28
C THR A 55 -32.10 57.09 -21.17
N VAL A 56 -32.78 57.93 -20.41
CA VAL A 56 -34.21 57.99 -20.32
C VAL A 56 -34.74 58.58 -21.64
N ALA A 57 -35.70 57.92 -22.27
CA ALA A 57 -36.26 58.35 -23.56
C ALA A 57 -37.62 59.03 -23.38
N THR A 58 -38.27 58.84 -22.27
CA THR A 58 -39.62 59.38 -21.96
C THR A 58 -39.54 60.85 -21.58
N ASP A 59 -40.37 61.68 -22.19
CA ASP A 59 -40.57 63.06 -21.77
C ASP A 59 -41.21 63.09 -20.38
N LEU A 60 -40.55 63.80 -19.48
CA LEU A 60 -40.94 63.85 -18.07
C LEU A 60 -41.61 65.18 -17.72
N PRO A 61 -42.72 65.21 -16.96
CA PRO A 61 -43.17 66.42 -16.29
C PRO A 61 -42.13 66.96 -15.34
N PHE A 62 -42.19 68.26 -15.00
CA PHE A 62 -41.38 68.80 -13.91
C PHE A 62 -41.72 68.10 -12.58
N GLY A 63 -40.68 67.71 -11.81
CA GLY A 63 -40.87 67.00 -10.59
C GLY A 63 -39.63 66.29 -10.07
N SER A 64 -39.79 65.55 -9.00
CA SER A 64 -38.70 64.77 -8.37
C SER A 64 -38.83 63.28 -8.73
N TYR A 65 -37.71 62.70 -9.10
CA TYR A 65 -37.62 61.36 -9.60
C TYR A 65 -36.49 60.62 -8.91
N TYR A 66 -36.46 59.28 -9.07
CA TYR A 66 -35.30 58.50 -8.76
C TYR A 66 -35.16 57.31 -9.73
N ILE A 67 -33.92 56.90 -9.90
CA ILE A 67 -33.58 55.65 -10.60
C ILE A 67 -33.17 54.63 -9.57
N LYS A 68 -33.64 53.40 -9.73
CA LYS A 68 -33.26 52.24 -8.94
C LYS A 68 -33.03 51.05 -9.84
N GLU A 69 -32.02 50.25 -9.52
CA GLU A 69 -31.81 49.00 -10.25
C GLU A 69 -32.95 48.03 -9.97
N MET A 70 -33.49 47.39 -11.05
CA MET A 70 -34.57 46.41 -10.99
C MET A 70 -34.05 44.99 -11.12
N THR A 71 -33.09 44.77 -12.01
CA THR A 71 -32.47 43.50 -12.26
C THR A 71 -30.96 43.70 -12.40
N THR A 72 -30.21 42.73 -11.93
CA THR A 72 -28.78 42.64 -12.17
C THR A 72 -28.44 41.26 -12.74
N ASP A 73 -27.23 41.10 -13.20
CA ASP A 73 -26.71 39.78 -13.61
C ASP A 73 -26.52 38.88 -12.35
N GLU A 74 -26.73 37.58 -12.51
CA GLU A 74 -26.74 36.62 -11.39
C GLU A 74 -25.43 36.55 -10.61
N HIS A 75 -24.33 37.00 -11.18
CA HIS A 75 -23.00 37.05 -10.52
C HIS A 75 -22.81 38.26 -9.59
N TYR A 76 -23.79 39.18 -9.60
CA TYR A 76 -23.69 40.47 -8.89
C TYR A 76 -24.76 40.66 -7.85
N ILE A 77 -24.43 41.43 -6.83
CA ILE A 77 -25.37 41.88 -5.82
C ILE A 77 -26.23 42.98 -6.42
N LEU A 78 -27.56 42.84 -6.36
CA LEU A 78 -28.50 43.87 -6.78
C LEU A 78 -28.26 45.16 -5.95
N ASN A 79 -28.05 46.28 -6.62
CA ASN A 79 -27.94 47.57 -5.96
C ASN A 79 -29.31 48.14 -5.66
N ASP A 80 -29.70 48.21 -4.40
CA ASP A 80 -31.03 48.66 -3.98
C ASP A 80 -31.08 50.17 -3.65
N GLU A 81 -30.02 50.92 -3.91
CA GLU A 81 -29.97 52.36 -3.68
C GLU A 81 -30.86 53.09 -4.67
N GLN A 82 -31.46 54.20 -4.17
CA GLN A 82 -32.26 55.13 -4.97
C GLN A 82 -31.45 56.35 -5.34
N TYR A 83 -31.26 56.58 -6.60
CA TYR A 83 -30.53 57.71 -7.14
C TYR A 83 -31.50 58.83 -7.55
N ALA A 84 -31.77 59.74 -6.63
CA ALA A 84 -32.74 60.80 -6.82
C ALA A 84 -32.21 61.95 -7.66
N PHE A 85 -33.08 62.54 -8.46
CA PHE A 85 -32.81 63.77 -9.21
C PHE A 85 -34.12 64.59 -9.35
N THR A 86 -33.96 65.88 -9.67
CA THR A 86 -35.12 66.76 -9.95
C THR A 86 -35.03 67.27 -11.38
N PHE A 87 -36.17 67.27 -12.09
CA PHE A 87 -36.30 67.88 -13.37
C PHE A 87 -37.11 69.17 -13.23
N ASP A 88 -36.41 70.30 -13.35
CA ASP A 88 -36.99 71.65 -13.18
C ASP A 88 -36.97 72.42 -14.48
N TYR A 89 -37.81 73.43 -14.56
CA TYR A 89 -37.81 74.35 -15.69
C TYR A 89 -36.50 75.10 -15.90
N ALA A 90 -35.88 74.92 -17.06
CA ALA A 90 -34.55 75.49 -17.37
C ALA A 90 -34.57 76.75 -18.27
N GLY A 91 -35.78 77.24 -18.61
CA GLY A 91 -35.97 78.45 -19.47
C GLY A 91 -36.55 78.13 -20.86
N GLN A 92 -37.14 79.13 -21.49
CA GLN A 92 -37.82 78.97 -22.83
C GLN A 92 -36.89 78.62 -23.99
N ASP A 93 -35.59 78.94 -23.87
CA ASP A 93 -34.61 78.73 -24.91
C ASP A 93 -33.84 77.39 -24.75
N THR A 94 -34.24 76.54 -23.78
CA THR A 94 -33.57 75.28 -23.48
C THR A 94 -34.42 74.12 -24.00
N GLU A 95 -34.11 73.54 -25.12
CA GLU A 95 -34.82 72.43 -25.74
C GLU A 95 -34.56 71.08 -25.06
N THR A 96 -33.38 70.94 -24.42
CA THR A 96 -32.98 69.69 -23.74
C THR A 96 -32.25 70.01 -22.45
N VAL A 97 -32.63 69.35 -21.37
CA VAL A 97 -31.94 69.39 -20.07
C VAL A 97 -31.24 68.09 -19.86
N GLU A 98 -29.92 68.14 -19.77
CA GLU A 98 -29.15 67.00 -19.38
C GLU A 98 -29.03 66.88 -17.86
N ILE A 99 -29.54 65.81 -17.27
CA ILE A 99 -29.44 65.53 -15.86
C ILE A 99 -28.55 64.30 -15.67
N LYS A 100 -27.45 64.46 -14.96
CA LYS A 100 -26.54 63.34 -14.61
C LYS A 100 -26.92 62.78 -13.28
N VAL A 101 -27.50 61.58 -13.28
CA VAL A 101 -27.86 60.88 -12.08
C VAL A 101 -26.56 60.47 -11.34
N ASN A 102 -26.62 60.36 -10.00
CA ASN A 102 -25.48 60.05 -9.12
C ASN A 102 -24.29 61.03 -9.29
N ASP A 103 -24.57 62.35 -9.53
CA ASP A 103 -23.56 63.36 -9.84
C ASP A 103 -22.62 62.97 -11.02
N GLY A 104 -23.07 62.16 -11.92
CA GLY A 104 -22.33 61.62 -13.03
C GLY A 104 -21.30 60.55 -12.66
N LYS A 105 -21.33 60.03 -11.44
CA LYS A 105 -20.50 58.92 -11.02
C LYS A 105 -21.15 57.60 -11.46
N PRO A 106 -20.36 56.59 -11.78
CA PRO A 106 -20.90 55.26 -12.08
C PRO A 106 -21.69 54.66 -10.90
N ILE A 107 -22.79 54.00 -11.19
CA ILE A 107 -23.49 53.10 -10.26
C ILE A 107 -22.73 51.80 -10.28
N GLU A 108 -22.35 51.27 -9.11
CA GLU A 108 -21.51 50.09 -8.98
C GLU A 108 -22.29 48.90 -8.48
N ASN A 109 -22.11 47.75 -9.15
CA ASN A 109 -22.52 46.43 -8.65
C ASN A 109 -21.30 45.67 -8.19
N LYS A 110 -21.44 44.97 -7.06
CA LYS A 110 -20.40 44.14 -6.46
C LYS A 110 -20.62 42.69 -6.81
N LEU A 111 -19.52 41.97 -7.05
CA LEU A 111 -19.58 40.53 -7.26
C LEU A 111 -20.04 39.78 -6.01
N ILE A 112 -20.73 38.68 -6.26
CA ILE A 112 -21.13 37.74 -5.23
C ILE A 112 -19.94 36.82 -4.94
N TYR A 113 -19.59 36.75 -3.67
CA TYR A 113 -18.56 35.83 -3.17
C TYR A 113 -19.08 35.06 -1.97
N GLY A 114 -18.76 33.77 -1.94
CA GLY A 114 -18.92 32.93 -0.76
C GLY A 114 -17.60 32.44 -0.20
N SER A 115 -17.69 31.49 0.71
CA SER A 115 -16.56 30.75 1.24
C SER A 115 -16.93 29.28 1.38
N VAL A 116 -15.91 28.41 1.21
CA VAL A 116 -16.03 27.00 1.50
C VAL A 116 -15.04 26.68 2.60
N SER A 117 -15.53 26.18 3.73
CA SER A 117 -14.71 25.76 4.87
C SER A 117 -14.95 24.29 5.16
N GLY A 118 -14.05 23.64 5.88
CA GLY A 118 -14.26 22.26 6.23
C GLY A 118 -13.28 21.73 7.24
N LYS A 119 -13.45 20.43 7.48
CA LYS A 119 -12.58 19.63 8.33
C LYS A 119 -11.97 18.49 7.52
N LYS A 120 -10.69 18.31 7.70
CA LYS A 120 -9.95 17.14 7.23
C LYS A 120 -9.74 16.21 8.41
N VAL A 121 -10.23 14.99 8.30
CA VAL A 121 -10.19 13.99 9.37
C VAL A 121 -9.70 12.65 8.85
N ASP A 122 -9.27 11.79 9.76
CA ASP A 122 -9.07 10.37 9.47
C ASP A 122 -10.38 9.57 9.60
N GLU A 123 -10.33 8.28 9.35
CA GLU A 123 -11.47 7.35 9.47
C GLU A 123 -12.02 7.23 10.91
N ASN A 124 -11.26 7.66 11.92
CA ASN A 124 -11.68 7.70 13.32
C ASN A 124 -12.26 9.06 13.71
N GLY A 125 -12.27 10.04 12.79
CA GLY A 125 -12.74 11.41 13.04
C GLY A 125 -11.70 12.32 13.69
N GLU A 126 -10.42 11.87 13.79
CA GLU A 126 -9.35 12.69 14.32
C GLU A 126 -8.83 13.67 13.25
N ALA A 127 -8.46 14.88 13.70
CA ALA A 127 -8.04 15.95 12.81
C ALA A 127 -6.76 15.64 12.06
N LEU A 128 -6.74 15.85 10.73
CA LEU A 128 -5.58 15.65 9.88
C LEU A 128 -5.02 16.98 9.36
N ALA A 129 -3.76 17.26 9.73
CA ALA A 129 -2.99 18.36 9.21
C ALA A 129 -2.24 17.97 7.92
N GLY A 130 -2.02 18.96 7.06
CA GLY A 130 -1.07 18.82 5.96
C GLY A 130 -1.65 18.34 4.63
N ALA A 131 -2.92 17.95 4.56
CA ALA A 131 -3.60 17.67 3.30
C ALA A 131 -3.65 18.90 2.40
N VAL A 132 -3.38 18.75 1.11
CA VAL A 132 -3.56 19.82 0.13
C VAL A 132 -4.92 19.63 -0.55
N ILE A 133 -5.77 20.62 -0.41
CA ILE A 133 -7.14 20.62 -0.94
C ILE A 133 -7.25 21.71 -1.98
N GLY A 134 -7.84 21.39 -3.15
CA GLY A 134 -8.12 22.31 -4.23
C GLY A 134 -9.60 22.60 -4.38
N ILE A 135 -9.93 23.83 -4.81
CA ILE A 135 -11.24 24.17 -5.34
C ILE A 135 -11.11 24.43 -6.85
N PHE A 136 -11.97 23.83 -7.64
CA PHE A 136 -11.91 23.77 -9.09
C PHE A 136 -13.23 24.26 -9.69
N LYS A 137 -13.19 24.77 -10.91
CA LYS A 137 -14.42 25.00 -11.69
C LYS A 137 -15.14 23.68 -11.95
N ALA A 138 -16.47 23.74 -12.05
CA ALA A 138 -17.30 22.53 -12.19
C ALA A 138 -17.03 21.73 -13.50
N ASP A 139 -16.47 22.37 -14.52
CA ASP A 139 -16.11 21.78 -15.81
C ASP A 139 -14.65 21.28 -15.88
N GLU A 140 -13.87 21.42 -14.78
CA GLU A 140 -12.50 20.95 -14.73
C GLU A 140 -12.45 19.42 -14.69
N THR A 141 -11.49 18.86 -15.42
CA THR A 141 -11.27 17.42 -15.55
C THR A 141 -9.93 16.96 -14.97
N GLU A 142 -9.00 17.90 -14.75
CA GLU A 142 -7.67 17.63 -14.20
C GLU A 142 -7.51 18.29 -12.83
N PHE A 143 -7.52 17.44 -11.79
CA PHE A 143 -7.50 17.90 -10.39
C PHE A 143 -6.08 17.97 -9.85
N THR A 144 -5.32 18.94 -10.32
CA THR A 144 -3.96 19.23 -9.85
C THR A 144 -3.85 20.64 -9.27
N ALA A 145 -2.78 20.93 -8.57
CA ALA A 145 -2.56 22.27 -8.01
C ALA A 145 -2.47 23.36 -9.08
N GLU A 146 -2.02 23.03 -10.30
CA GLU A 146 -1.94 23.97 -11.44
C GLU A 146 -3.30 24.33 -12.00
N HIS A 147 -4.28 23.40 -11.98
CA HIS A 147 -5.63 23.58 -12.49
C HIS A 147 -6.60 24.08 -11.42
N ALA A 148 -6.19 24.06 -10.16
CA ALA A 148 -7.04 24.56 -9.08
C ALA A 148 -7.21 26.09 -9.17
N PHE A 149 -8.45 26.56 -8.99
CA PHE A 149 -8.72 28.00 -8.82
C PHE A 149 -8.04 28.54 -7.56
N MET A 150 -8.08 27.77 -6.47
CA MET A 150 -7.33 28.01 -5.24
C MET A 150 -6.92 26.68 -4.61
N THR A 151 -5.83 26.69 -3.85
CA THR A 151 -5.41 25.57 -3.00
C THR A 151 -5.28 26.04 -1.55
N VAL A 152 -5.57 25.14 -0.61
CA VAL A 152 -5.32 25.37 0.83
C VAL A 152 -4.72 24.11 1.43
N LYS A 153 -4.03 24.28 2.55
CA LYS A 153 -3.49 23.17 3.35
C LYS A 153 -4.27 23.07 4.64
N SER A 154 -4.67 21.84 5.06
CA SER A 154 -5.35 21.64 6.34
C SER A 154 -4.42 21.97 7.51
N GLY A 155 -4.96 22.66 8.51
CA GLY A 155 -4.27 23.04 9.74
C GLY A 155 -4.13 21.91 10.74
N GLU A 156 -3.45 22.17 11.86
CA GLU A 156 -3.27 21.20 12.96
C GLU A 156 -4.59 20.68 13.53
N ASP A 157 -5.64 21.48 13.48
CA ASP A 157 -7.00 21.12 13.90
C ASP A 157 -7.84 20.53 12.75
N GLY A 158 -7.22 20.19 11.63
CA GLY A 158 -7.86 19.70 10.42
C GLY A 158 -8.62 20.76 9.63
N SER A 159 -8.72 22.02 10.09
CA SER A 159 -9.51 23.04 9.41
C SER A 159 -8.88 23.49 8.09
N PHE A 160 -9.72 23.75 7.08
CA PHE A 160 -9.35 24.41 5.83
C PHE A 160 -10.43 25.40 5.41
N ALA A 161 -10.08 26.44 4.63
CA ALA A 161 -11.05 27.39 4.11
C ALA A 161 -10.59 28.04 2.82
N PHE A 162 -11.50 28.11 1.84
CA PHE A 162 -11.40 28.95 0.64
C PHE A 162 -12.25 30.18 0.86
N LYS A 163 -11.66 31.35 0.76
CA LYS A 163 -12.35 32.63 0.92
C LYS A 163 -12.49 33.31 -0.44
N LYS A 164 -13.54 34.12 -0.60
CA LYS A 164 -13.83 34.82 -1.86
C LYS A 164 -13.96 33.87 -3.05
N VAL A 165 -14.70 32.78 -2.87
CA VAL A 165 -15.09 31.90 -3.96
C VAL A 165 -16.20 32.60 -4.74
N PRO A 166 -16.04 32.84 -6.06
CA PRO A 166 -17.07 33.50 -6.85
C PRO A 166 -18.37 32.71 -6.94
N TYR A 167 -19.47 33.41 -7.29
CA TYR A 167 -20.74 32.79 -7.66
C TYR A 167 -20.54 31.69 -8.68
N GLY A 168 -21.26 30.58 -8.53
CA GLY A 168 -21.28 29.47 -9.47
C GLY A 168 -21.00 28.11 -8.84
N ASN A 169 -20.79 27.12 -9.72
CA ASN A 169 -20.58 25.73 -9.34
C ASN A 169 -19.09 25.39 -9.28
N TRP A 170 -18.70 24.72 -8.22
CA TRP A 170 -17.33 24.37 -7.92
C TRP A 170 -17.20 22.92 -7.50
N ILE A 171 -16.01 22.39 -7.55
CA ILE A 171 -15.63 21.07 -7.03
C ILE A 171 -14.53 21.28 -5.99
N VAL A 172 -14.69 20.75 -4.80
CA VAL A 172 -13.65 20.65 -3.77
C VAL A 172 -13.13 19.23 -3.79
N LYS A 173 -11.79 19.09 -3.87
CA LYS A 173 -11.16 17.79 -3.92
C LYS A 173 -9.78 17.81 -3.28
N GLU A 174 -9.40 16.70 -2.62
CA GLU A 174 -8.04 16.51 -2.14
C GLU A 174 -7.08 16.30 -3.33
N ILE A 175 -5.92 16.99 -3.28
CA ILE A 175 -4.85 16.90 -4.28
C ILE A 175 -3.70 16.04 -3.76
N GLU A 176 -3.35 16.23 -2.46
CA GLU A 176 -2.29 15.48 -1.78
C GLU A 176 -2.79 15.09 -0.38
N ALA A 177 -2.72 13.80 -0.09
CA ALA A 177 -3.01 13.28 1.25
C ALA A 177 -1.84 13.56 2.21
N PRO A 178 -2.08 13.63 3.52
CA PRO A 178 -1.00 13.59 4.50
C PRO A 178 -0.23 12.28 4.44
N GLU A 179 1.02 12.31 4.90
CA GLU A 179 1.87 11.13 4.94
C GLU A 179 1.23 10.01 5.79
N GLY A 180 1.18 8.80 5.24
CA GLY A 180 0.58 7.64 5.89
C GLY A 180 -0.90 7.43 5.59
N PHE A 181 -1.49 8.26 4.74
CA PHE A 181 -2.90 8.17 4.39
C PHE A 181 -3.12 7.97 2.89
N VAL A 182 -4.22 7.31 2.55
CA VAL A 182 -4.68 7.11 1.18
C VAL A 182 -5.32 8.41 0.68
N LEU A 183 -5.01 8.84 -0.53
CA LEU A 183 -5.62 10.02 -1.15
C LEU A 183 -7.13 9.81 -1.34
N ASP A 184 -7.96 10.71 -0.80
CA ASP A 184 -9.39 10.71 -1.08
C ASP A 184 -9.66 11.19 -2.51
N GLY A 185 -10.08 10.27 -3.36
CA GLY A 185 -10.44 10.53 -4.75
C GLY A 185 -11.80 11.23 -4.93
N THR A 186 -12.57 11.45 -3.87
CA THR A 186 -13.94 11.97 -3.94
C THR A 186 -13.96 13.43 -4.37
N ALA A 187 -14.88 13.75 -5.28
CA ALA A 187 -15.14 15.11 -5.72
C ALA A 187 -16.40 15.64 -5.02
N HIS A 188 -16.27 16.71 -4.24
CA HIS A 188 -17.37 17.33 -3.50
C HIS A 188 -17.88 18.54 -4.28
N ALA A 189 -19.07 18.43 -4.88
CA ALA A 189 -19.70 19.53 -5.58
C ALA A 189 -20.25 20.56 -4.56
N VAL A 190 -19.95 21.83 -4.80
CA VAL A 190 -20.42 22.96 -3.99
C VAL A 190 -20.90 24.07 -4.90
N THR A 191 -21.92 24.84 -4.48
CA THR A 191 -22.47 25.94 -5.25
C THR A 191 -22.51 27.20 -4.40
N ILE A 192 -21.99 28.31 -4.93
CA ILE A 192 -22.12 29.64 -4.34
C ILE A 192 -23.27 30.37 -5.06
N ASP A 193 -24.40 30.60 -4.38
CA ASP A 193 -25.60 31.18 -4.92
C ASP A 193 -25.88 32.60 -4.43
N TRP A 194 -25.35 33.00 -3.26
CA TRP A 194 -25.53 34.32 -2.68
C TRP A 194 -24.29 34.84 -1.95
N ASN A 195 -24.25 36.15 -1.76
CA ASN A 195 -23.12 36.81 -1.14
C ASN A 195 -22.93 36.39 0.32
N GLU A 196 -21.68 36.19 0.72
CA GLU A 196 -21.25 35.74 2.06
C GLU A 196 -21.74 34.34 2.45
N GLN A 197 -22.17 33.53 1.49
CA GLN A 197 -22.52 32.14 1.74
C GLN A 197 -21.30 31.36 2.31
N VAL A 198 -21.56 30.54 3.32
CA VAL A 198 -20.57 29.62 3.89
C VAL A 198 -21.06 28.20 3.66
N ILE A 199 -20.23 27.41 2.99
CA ILE A 199 -20.47 25.97 2.78
C ILE A 199 -19.45 25.21 3.62
N GLU A 200 -19.94 24.18 4.31
CA GLU A 200 -19.09 23.27 5.10
C GLU A 200 -18.92 21.94 4.36
N ALA A 201 -17.69 21.44 4.30
CA ALA A 201 -17.32 20.17 3.72
C ALA A 201 -16.47 19.36 4.71
N GLU A 202 -16.64 18.05 4.73
CA GLU A 202 -15.76 17.14 5.46
C GLU A 202 -15.09 16.19 4.47
N ILE A 203 -13.76 16.02 4.59
CA ILE A 203 -12.96 15.16 3.74
C ILE A 203 -12.23 14.18 4.66
N THR A 204 -12.42 12.88 4.44
CA THR A 204 -11.87 11.82 5.27
C THR A 204 -10.79 11.06 4.50
N ASN A 205 -9.66 10.72 5.15
CA ASN A 205 -8.69 9.77 4.60
C ASN A 205 -8.65 8.49 5.42
N GLU A 206 -8.43 7.40 4.74
CA GLU A 206 -8.13 6.10 5.33
C GLU A 206 -6.62 5.97 5.54
N TYR A 207 -6.20 5.21 6.54
CA TYR A 207 -4.78 4.89 6.73
C TYR A 207 -4.26 3.99 5.63
N ILE A 208 -3.00 4.17 5.25
CA ILE A 208 -2.30 3.19 4.42
C ILE A 208 -2.03 1.94 5.27
N HIS A 209 -2.49 0.78 4.80
CA HIS A 209 -2.21 -0.52 5.37
C HIS A 209 -1.41 -1.38 4.40
N GLY A 210 -0.55 -2.23 4.92
CA GLY A 210 0.20 -3.17 4.11
C GLY A 210 0.50 -4.46 4.85
N ASN A 211 1.03 -5.43 4.12
CA ASN A 211 1.32 -6.76 4.63
C ASN A 211 2.81 -7.05 4.51
N ILE A 212 3.34 -7.78 5.49
CA ILE A 212 4.70 -8.32 5.42
C ILE A 212 4.60 -9.83 5.22
N ARG A 213 5.36 -10.34 4.25
CA ARG A 213 5.44 -11.76 3.94
C ARG A 213 6.89 -12.20 3.83
N LEU A 214 7.16 -13.45 4.19
CA LEU A 214 8.40 -14.11 3.82
C LEU A 214 8.15 -15.57 3.40
N THR A 215 9.01 -16.07 2.52
CA THR A 215 9.05 -17.47 2.14
C THR A 215 10.27 -18.11 2.79
N LYS A 216 10.06 -19.04 3.71
CA LYS A 216 11.12 -19.73 4.46
C LYS A 216 11.61 -20.92 3.70
N VAL A 217 12.92 -20.98 3.40
CA VAL A 217 13.52 -22.02 2.57
C VAL A 217 14.86 -22.52 3.12
N ASP A 218 15.22 -23.70 2.67
CA ASP A 218 16.49 -24.34 2.95
C ASP A 218 17.61 -23.71 2.11
N ALA A 219 18.70 -23.29 2.73
CA ALA A 219 19.81 -22.65 2.04
C ALA A 219 20.55 -23.57 1.04
N ASP A 220 20.60 -24.90 1.30
CA ASP A 220 21.20 -25.87 0.40
C ASP A 220 20.22 -26.33 -0.71
N TYR A 221 18.90 -26.27 -0.44
CA TYR A 221 17.82 -26.70 -1.34
C TYR A 221 16.69 -25.65 -1.36
N PRO A 222 16.83 -24.54 -2.09
CA PRO A 222 15.87 -23.41 -2.03
C PRO A 222 14.44 -23.76 -2.45
N ASP A 223 14.23 -24.83 -3.18
CA ASP A 223 12.87 -25.33 -3.53
C ASP A 223 12.16 -25.98 -2.33
N ASN A 224 12.92 -26.33 -1.27
CA ASN A 224 12.35 -26.92 -0.07
C ASN A 224 11.93 -25.82 0.91
N LYS A 225 10.64 -25.66 1.06
CA LYS A 225 10.06 -24.75 2.05
C LYS A 225 10.14 -25.36 3.46
N LEU A 226 10.46 -24.51 4.43
CA LEU A 226 10.66 -24.90 5.83
C LEU A 226 9.52 -24.40 6.71
N THR A 227 9.05 -25.25 7.62
CA THR A 227 7.97 -24.97 8.57
C THR A 227 8.49 -24.91 10.01
N GLY A 228 7.69 -24.33 10.92
CA GLY A 228 7.98 -24.33 12.37
C GLY A 228 9.00 -23.28 12.81
N ALA A 229 9.34 -22.31 11.98
CA ALA A 229 10.02 -21.09 12.39
C ALA A 229 9.07 -20.15 13.14
N THR A 230 9.60 -19.18 13.86
CA THR A 230 8.84 -18.06 14.43
C THR A 230 9.57 -16.75 14.16
N PHE A 231 8.78 -15.71 13.87
CA PHE A 231 9.28 -14.38 13.55
C PHE A 231 8.50 -13.34 14.32
N GLU A 232 9.21 -12.41 14.91
CA GLU A 232 8.65 -11.21 15.53
C GLU A 232 8.80 -10.01 14.60
N VAL A 233 7.77 -9.16 14.60
CA VAL A 233 7.73 -7.91 13.83
C VAL A 233 7.64 -6.75 14.81
N TYR A 234 8.54 -5.80 14.64
CA TYR A 234 8.62 -4.60 15.47
C TYR A 234 8.40 -3.36 14.60
N LYS A 235 7.75 -2.34 15.15
CA LYS A 235 7.72 -1.01 14.56
C LYS A 235 9.04 -0.30 14.87
N ASP A 236 9.77 0.11 13.84
CA ASP A 236 11.00 0.90 13.95
C ASP A 236 10.64 2.36 14.24
N VAL A 237 10.47 2.67 15.53
CA VAL A 237 9.94 3.98 15.98
C VAL A 237 10.93 5.12 15.72
N ASN A 238 12.24 4.84 15.85
CA ASN A 238 13.27 5.84 15.62
C ASN A 238 13.79 5.88 14.17
N GLY A 239 13.40 4.90 13.35
CA GLY A 239 13.70 4.82 11.92
C GLY A 239 15.16 4.52 11.58
N ASP A 240 15.95 3.98 12.52
CA ASP A 240 17.38 3.73 12.36
C ASP A 240 17.74 2.36 11.77
N GLY A 241 16.76 1.48 11.60
CA GLY A 241 16.90 0.14 11.04
C GLY A 241 17.55 -0.88 11.97
N LYS A 242 17.60 -0.62 13.27
CA LYS A 242 18.19 -1.50 14.28
C LYS A 242 17.19 -1.76 15.39
N LEU A 243 17.09 -3.00 15.80
CA LEU A 243 16.21 -3.37 16.92
C LEU A 243 16.82 -2.91 18.25
N ASP A 244 16.14 -2.00 18.94
CA ASP A 244 16.52 -1.49 20.26
C ASP A 244 15.29 -1.34 21.20
N ASP A 245 15.53 -0.80 22.41
CA ASP A 245 14.49 -0.66 23.45
C ASP A 245 13.39 0.39 23.11
N LYS A 246 13.52 1.13 22.02
CA LYS A 246 12.53 2.11 21.58
C LYS A 246 11.49 1.51 20.62
N ASP A 247 11.82 0.36 20.05
CA ASP A 247 10.99 -0.31 19.08
C ASP A 247 9.86 -1.08 19.74
N GLU A 248 8.71 -1.08 19.09
CA GLU A 248 7.50 -1.69 19.62
C GLU A 248 7.21 -3.02 18.92
N LEU A 249 7.07 -4.09 19.70
CA LEU A 249 6.59 -5.37 19.19
C LEU A 249 5.13 -5.20 18.72
N VAL A 250 4.88 -5.37 17.43
CA VAL A 250 3.53 -5.28 16.85
C VAL A 250 2.86 -6.63 16.65
N GLY A 251 3.64 -7.72 16.55
CA GLY A 251 3.10 -9.06 16.42
C GLY A 251 4.10 -10.07 15.89
N ASN A 252 3.58 -11.23 15.48
CA ASN A 252 4.34 -12.30 14.88
C ASN A 252 3.87 -12.53 13.44
N LEU A 253 4.77 -13.05 12.58
CA LEU A 253 4.34 -13.61 11.31
C LEU A 253 3.69 -14.97 11.56
N GLU A 254 2.49 -15.17 11.04
CA GLU A 254 1.75 -16.43 11.10
C GLU A 254 2.08 -17.30 9.87
N GLU A 255 2.28 -18.60 10.07
CA GLU A 255 2.47 -19.54 8.96
C GLU A 255 1.11 -19.81 8.27
N THR A 256 0.85 -19.12 7.15
CA THR A 256 -0.41 -19.19 6.40
C THR A 256 -0.48 -20.41 5.46
N SER A 257 0.68 -20.88 5.03
CA SER A 257 0.85 -22.11 4.27
C SER A 257 2.29 -22.61 4.42
N VAL A 258 2.59 -23.83 3.96
CA VAL A 258 3.92 -24.44 4.10
C VAL A 258 5.03 -23.46 3.74
N GLY A 259 5.79 -23.02 4.75
CA GLY A 259 6.91 -22.10 4.65
C GLY A 259 6.58 -20.69 4.16
N ILE A 260 5.32 -20.28 4.19
CA ILE A 260 4.88 -18.89 3.94
C ILE A 260 4.40 -18.30 5.26
N TYR A 261 5.04 -17.23 5.68
CA TYR A 261 4.75 -16.52 6.92
C TYR A 261 4.32 -15.11 6.61
N GLU A 262 3.21 -14.64 7.21
CA GLU A 262 2.61 -13.33 6.90
C GLU A 262 2.08 -12.66 8.18
N ILE A 263 2.11 -11.32 8.17
CA ILE A 263 1.32 -10.45 9.04
C ILE A 263 0.65 -9.41 8.16
N GLN A 264 -0.63 -9.13 8.44
CA GLN A 264 -1.47 -8.26 7.62
C GLN A 264 -1.87 -7.00 8.39
N GLU A 265 -2.40 -6.02 7.67
CA GLU A 265 -3.01 -4.81 8.23
C GLU A 265 -2.04 -3.97 9.09
N LEU A 266 -0.77 -3.93 8.71
CA LEU A 266 0.20 -3.05 9.34
C LEU A 266 0.08 -1.64 8.76
N LEU A 267 0.02 -0.65 9.63
CA LEU A 267 -0.04 0.76 9.25
C LEU A 267 1.23 1.21 8.51
N TYR A 268 1.11 2.29 7.74
CA TYR A 268 2.25 3.00 7.17
C TYR A 268 3.40 3.15 8.17
N GLY A 269 4.63 2.87 7.73
CA GLY A 269 5.80 3.03 8.58
C GLY A 269 6.92 2.06 8.27
N LYS A 270 7.95 2.11 9.11
CA LYS A 270 9.10 1.21 9.05
C LYS A 270 8.96 0.11 10.07
N TYR A 271 9.38 -1.10 9.68
CA TYR A 271 9.28 -2.29 10.50
C TYR A 271 10.58 -3.09 10.45
N LEU A 272 10.81 -3.87 11.50
CA LEU A 272 11.93 -4.78 11.65
C LEU A 272 11.40 -6.19 11.84
N VAL A 273 11.92 -7.14 11.07
CA VAL A 273 11.58 -8.57 11.15
C VAL A 273 12.78 -9.34 11.69
N LYS A 274 12.56 -10.17 12.70
CA LYS A 274 13.58 -10.99 13.34
C LYS A 274 13.10 -12.43 13.51
N GLU A 275 13.94 -13.40 13.12
CA GLU A 275 13.69 -14.80 13.46
C GLU A 275 13.99 -15.03 14.95
N THR A 276 13.03 -15.58 15.69
CA THR A 276 13.18 -15.91 17.11
C THR A 276 13.32 -17.41 17.37
N LYS A 277 12.91 -18.22 16.40
CA LYS A 277 13.11 -19.66 16.41
C LYS A 277 13.29 -20.18 15.00
N ALA A 278 14.37 -20.88 14.75
CA ALA A 278 14.61 -21.57 13.48
C ALA A 278 13.78 -22.86 13.36
N PRO A 279 13.54 -23.36 12.13
CA PRO A 279 13.03 -24.70 11.91
C PRO A 279 13.91 -25.75 12.58
N GLU A 280 13.33 -26.91 12.91
CA GLU A 280 14.09 -28.03 13.51
C GLU A 280 15.21 -28.49 12.56
N GLY A 281 16.42 -28.61 13.08
CA GLY A 281 17.60 -29.00 12.31
C GLY A 281 18.30 -27.88 11.54
N PHE A 282 17.91 -26.63 11.79
CA PHE A 282 18.50 -25.46 11.14
C PHE A 282 19.09 -24.49 12.17
N VAL A 283 20.06 -23.71 11.73
CA VAL A 283 20.70 -22.65 12.52
C VAL A 283 19.84 -21.41 12.51
N LEU A 284 19.62 -20.80 13.68
CA LEU A 284 18.89 -19.54 13.80
C LEU A 284 19.60 -18.42 13.04
N ASP A 285 18.84 -17.62 12.28
CA ASP A 285 19.31 -16.37 11.73
C ASP A 285 19.12 -15.25 12.76
N GLU A 286 20.22 -14.71 13.29
CA GLU A 286 20.22 -13.64 14.28
C GLU A 286 20.05 -12.24 13.65
N GLY A 287 19.95 -12.15 12.32
CA GLY A 287 19.77 -10.90 11.60
C GLY A 287 18.46 -10.21 11.89
N VAL A 288 18.45 -8.89 11.68
CA VAL A 288 17.27 -8.04 11.74
C VAL A 288 17.07 -7.40 10.36
N TYR A 289 15.86 -7.50 9.81
CA TYR A 289 15.57 -7.11 8.43
C TYR A 289 14.52 -6.01 8.39
N SER A 290 14.90 -4.88 7.81
CA SER A 290 14.03 -3.71 7.69
C SER A 290 13.09 -3.83 6.49
N VAL A 291 11.84 -3.41 6.67
CA VAL A 291 10.84 -3.29 5.62
C VAL A 291 10.04 -2.01 5.84
N SER A 292 9.65 -1.32 4.76
CA SER A 292 8.85 -0.09 4.85
C SER A 292 7.53 -0.28 4.13
N ILE A 293 6.43 -0.05 4.84
CA ILE A 293 5.08 -0.02 4.30
C ILE A 293 4.81 1.41 3.85
N THR A 294 4.59 1.61 2.54
CA THR A 294 4.44 2.93 1.92
C THR A 294 3.28 3.02 0.93
N GLU A 295 2.71 1.89 0.53
CA GLU A 295 1.62 1.80 -0.43
C GLU A 295 0.50 0.94 0.17
N ASP A 296 -0.73 1.38 -0.03
CA ASP A 296 -1.91 0.71 0.49
C ASP A 296 -2.14 -0.67 -0.13
N GLU A 297 -2.66 -1.60 0.67
CA GLU A 297 -2.95 -3.00 0.31
C GLU A 297 -1.75 -3.80 -0.23
N LYS A 298 -0.55 -3.27 -0.19
CA LYS A 298 0.64 -3.90 -0.74
C LYS A 298 1.27 -4.91 0.21
N THR A 299 1.67 -6.06 -0.34
CA THR A 299 2.48 -7.06 0.36
C THR A 299 3.96 -6.86 0.05
N TYR A 300 4.76 -6.79 1.10
CA TYR A 300 6.21 -6.60 1.06
C TYR A 300 6.91 -7.91 1.45
N ASP A 301 7.68 -8.46 0.53
CA ASP A 301 8.45 -9.67 0.78
C ASP A 301 9.75 -9.35 1.51
N VAL A 302 10.02 -10.07 2.61
CA VAL A 302 11.27 -9.97 3.37
C VAL A 302 12.15 -11.17 3.04
N GLU A 303 13.37 -10.88 2.63
CA GLU A 303 14.37 -11.88 2.23
C GLU A 303 15.70 -11.59 2.94
N ASN A 304 16.38 -12.64 3.44
CA ASN A 304 17.77 -12.53 3.87
C ASN A 304 18.75 -12.93 2.74
N LYS A 305 18.20 -13.44 1.63
CA LYS A 305 18.94 -13.69 0.38
C LYS A 305 18.10 -13.31 -0.82
N ALA A 306 18.49 -12.23 -1.46
CA ALA A 306 17.76 -11.62 -2.56
C ALA A 306 17.41 -12.62 -3.68
N GLY A 307 16.13 -12.65 -4.07
CA GLY A 307 15.58 -13.50 -5.12
C GLY A 307 15.51 -14.99 -4.78
N VAL A 308 15.74 -15.35 -3.50
CA VAL A 308 15.68 -16.74 -3.02
C VAL A 308 14.61 -16.88 -1.93
N GLY A 309 14.58 -15.93 -0.99
CA GLY A 309 13.70 -15.94 0.15
C GLY A 309 14.44 -15.80 1.48
N PHE A 310 13.81 -16.22 2.57
CA PHE A 310 14.40 -16.21 3.89
C PHE A 310 15.02 -17.58 4.18
N ILE A 311 16.33 -17.69 3.99
CA ILE A 311 17.06 -18.96 4.11
C ILE A 311 17.48 -19.22 5.56
N ASN A 312 17.52 -20.52 5.98
CA ASN A 312 18.37 -20.99 7.10
C ASN A 312 19.36 -22.03 6.62
N GLN A 313 20.51 -22.01 7.25
CA GLN A 313 21.54 -23.04 7.06
C GLN A 313 21.18 -24.29 7.85
N ALA A 314 21.28 -25.47 7.24
CA ALA A 314 21.11 -26.72 7.97
C ALA A 314 22.23 -26.90 9.00
N MET A 315 21.90 -27.40 10.16
CA MET A 315 22.90 -27.85 11.13
C MET A 315 23.67 -29.03 10.57
N LYS A 316 24.98 -29.04 10.70
CA LYS A 316 25.87 -30.07 10.12
C LYS A 316 26.86 -30.60 11.15
N GLY A 317 27.28 -31.85 10.93
CA GLY A 317 28.36 -32.51 11.67
C GLY A 317 29.21 -33.38 10.75
N ASN A 318 30.07 -34.18 11.30
CA ASN A 318 31.03 -34.96 10.54
C ASN A 318 30.96 -36.44 10.89
N LEU A 319 31.44 -37.28 9.97
CA LEU A 319 31.63 -38.70 10.19
C LEU A 319 33.08 -39.08 9.92
N LYS A 320 33.68 -39.85 10.86
CA LYS A 320 34.97 -40.50 10.68
C LYS A 320 34.78 -42.02 10.72
N ILE A 321 35.20 -42.71 9.67
CA ILE A 321 35.23 -44.17 9.60
C ILE A 321 36.64 -44.60 9.75
N LYS A 322 36.90 -45.57 10.67
CA LYS A 322 38.17 -46.26 10.82
C LYS A 322 38.01 -47.70 10.38
N LYS A 323 38.75 -48.09 9.35
CA LYS A 323 38.80 -49.44 8.83
C LYS A 323 39.89 -50.24 9.51
N THR A 324 39.51 -51.45 9.94
CA THR A 324 40.47 -52.45 10.42
C THR A 324 40.24 -53.79 9.69
N SER A 325 41.19 -54.67 9.69
CA SER A 325 41.07 -56.04 9.14
C SER A 325 41.94 -57.03 9.90
N SER A 326 41.61 -58.32 9.84
CA SER A 326 42.37 -59.39 10.50
C SER A 326 43.76 -59.57 9.97
N ASP A 327 44.04 -59.15 8.71
CA ASP A 327 45.36 -59.22 8.05
C ASP A 327 46.10 -57.87 8.05
N GLY A 328 45.51 -56.81 8.65
CA GLY A 328 46.08 -55.47 8.73
C GLY A 328 45.94 -54.64 7.49
N LYS A 329 45.29 -55.09 6.40
CA LYS A 329 45.03 -54.28 5.20
C LYS A 329 43.87 -53.32 5.49
N VAL A 330 44.06 -52.03 5.29
CA VAL A 330 43.07 -50.98 5.62
C VAL A 330 42.81 -50.01 4.47
N GLU A 331 43.66 -49.94 3.47
CA GLU A 331 43.56 -49.02 2.33
C GLU A 331 42.72 -49.59 1.19
N GLY A 332 41.90 -48.72 0.57
CA GLY A 332 41.18 -49.02 -0.66
C GLY A 332 39.81 -49.65 -0.48
N PHE A 333 39.29 -49.79 0.76
CA PHE A 333 37.94 -50.29 0.99
C PHE A 333 36.90 -49.19 0.74
N THR A 334 35.83 -49.53 -0.01
CA THR A 334 34.77 -48.59 -0.37
C THR A 334 33.57 -48.71 0.56
N PHE A 335 33.11 -47.56 1.06
CA PHE A 335 31.92 -47.46 1.88
C PHE A 335 30.87 -46.58 1.21
N ARG A 336 29.62 -47.02 1.19
CA ARG A 336 28.46 -46.24 0.81
C ARG A 336 27.80 -45.72 2.04
N ILE A 337 27.51 -44.40 2.04
CA ILE A 337 26.81 -43.70 3.12
C ILE A 337 25.49 -43.18 2.56
N THR A 338 24.38 -43.62 3.15
CA THR A 338 23.05 -43.17 2.80
C THR A 338 22.36 -42.53 4.01
N GLY A 339 21.51 -41.53 3.81
CA GLY A 339 20.93 -40.85 4.96
C GLY A 339 19.88 -39.78 4.61
N VAL A 340 19.79 -38.78 5.46
CA VAL A 340 18.79 -37.71 5.39
C VAL A 340 18.79 -36.98 4.05
N ASN A 341 17.61 -36.51 3.62
CA ASN A 341 17.40 -35.80 2.36
C ASN A 341 17.91 -36.53 1.11
N GLY A 342 17.92 -37.89 1.13
CA GLY A 342 18.39 -38.70 0.00
C GLY A 342 19.86 -38.67 -0.18
N TYR A 343 20.66 -38.34 0.86
CA TYR A 343 22.10 -38.41 0.81
C TYR A 343 22.56 -39.84 0.42
N ASP A 344 23.36 -39.97 -0.61
CA ASP A 344 23.89 -41.23 -1.10
C ASP A 344 25.24 -40.97 -1.77
N SER A 345 26.34 -41.36 -1.09
CA SER A 345 27.69 -41.14 -1.56
C SER A 345 28.61 -42.28 -1.17
N THR A 346 29.66 -42.51 -1.96
CA THR A 346 30.67 -43.52 -1.72
C THR A 346 32.03 -42.89 -1.47
N PHE A 347 32.77 -43.48 -0.53
CA PHE A 347 34.09 -43.01 -0.13
C PHE A 347 35.02 -44.23 0.00
N THR A 348 36.32 -44.04 -0.25
CA THR A 348 37.34 -45.07 -0.18
C THR A 348 38.34 -44.73 0.92
N THR A 349 38.73 -45.74 1.72
CA THR A 349 39.70 -45.58 2.80
C THR A 349 41.06 -45.23 2.29
N ASP A 350 41.76 -44.32 2.97
CA ASP A 350 43.12 -43.93 2.73
C ASP A 350 44.14 -44.97 3.24
N LYS A 351 45.42 -44.67 3.13
CA LYS A 351 46.54 -45.54 3.59
C LYS A 351 46.52 -45.84 5.09
N ASN A 352 45.83 -44.99 5.88
CA ASN A 352 45.66 -45.18 7.33
C ASN A 352 44.39 -45.94 7.66
N GLY A 353 43.57 -46.27 6.65
CA GLY A 353 42.25 -46.88 6.81
C GLY A 353 41.18 -45.91 7.24
N GLU A 354 41.35 -44.62 6.99
CA GLU A 354 40.43 -43.59 7.43
C GLU A 354 39.61 -43.01 6.26
N ILE A 355 38.35 -42.70 6.54
CA ILE A 355 37.47 -41.86 5.75
C ILE A 355 36.99 -40.72 6.67
N PHE A 356 37.11 -39.48 6.22
CA PHE A 356 36.52 -38.34 6.88
C PHE A 356 35.52 -37.67 5.94
N VAL A 357 34.26 -37.54 6.40
CA VAL A 357 33.18 -36.88 5.67
C VAL A 357 32.72 -35.72 6.48
N ASP A 358 32.92 -34.53 5.97
CA ASP A 358 32.48 -33.27 6.61
C ASP A 358 31.13 -32.77 6.09
N GLY A 359 30.49 -31.90 6.85
CA GLY A 359 29.34 -31.18 6.45
C GLY A 359 28.08 -32.03 6.21
N LEU A 360 27.98 -33.20 6.83
CA LEU A 360 26.75 -34.00 6.81
C LEU A 360 25.67 -33.30 7.63
N ARG A 361 24.43 -33.19 7.10
CA ARG A 361 23.28 -32.71 7.86
C ARG A 361 23.06 -33.58 9.09
N ILE A 362 22.55 -33.00 10.14
CA ILE A 362 22.17 -33.77 11.35
C ILE A 362 21.08 -34.79 11.03
N GLY A 363 21.13 -35.96 11.64
CA GLY A 363 20.14 -37.03 11.46
C GLY A 363 20.76 -38.41 11.31
N GLU A 364 19.94 -39.38 10.89
CA GLU A 364 20.33 -40.78 10.78
C GLU A 364 20.98 -41.09 9.42
N TYR A 365 22.08 -41.83 9.48
CA TYR A 365 22.80 -42.36 8.33
C TYR A 365 23.05 -43.85 8.49
N THR A 366 23.17 -44.55 7.35
CA THR A 366 23.58 -45.92 7.28
C THR A 366 24.91 -46.00 6.52
N VAL A 367 25.90 -46.61 7.14
CA VAL A 367 27.20 -46.86 6.55
C VAL A 367 27.31 -48.33 6.19
N SER A 368 27.53 -48.65 4.92
CA SER A 368 27.60 -50.01 4.40
C SER A 368 28.92 -50.18 3.61
N GLU A 369 29.63 -51.26 3.84
CA GLU A 369 30.80 -51.59 3.03
C GLU A 369 30.37 -52.15 1.66
N VAL A 370 30.96 -51.64 0.58
CA VAL A 370 30.66 -52.08 -0.78
C VAL A 370 31.47 -53.33 -1.10
N SER A 371 30.81 -54.35 -1.62
CA SER A 371 31.50 -55.54 -2.14
C SER A 371 32.17 -55.26 -3.47
N ASP A 372 33.49 -55.20 -3.50
CA ASP A 372 34.32 -54.93 -4.66
C ASP A 372 35.56 -55.84 -4.72
N ASN A 373 36.48 -55.56 -5.64
CA ASN A 373 37.69 -56.36 -5.79
C ASN A 373 38.62 -56.30 -4.58
N VAL A 374 38.58 -55.24 -3.79
CA VAL A 374 39.45 -55.07 -2.60
C VAL A 374 38.86 -55.84 -1.43
N SER A 375 37.57 -55.85 -1.29
CA SER A 375 36.84 -56.54 -0.21
C SER A 375 36.50 -57.98 -0.53
N ALA A 376 36.71 -58.46 -1.75
CA ALA A 376 36.30 -59.80 -2.22
C ALA A 376 36.83 -61.00 -1.37
N GLY A 377 37.99 -60.84 -0.72
CA GLY A 377 38.56 -61.85 0.18
C GLY A 377 38.09 -61.82 1.63
N TYR A 378 37.17 -60.93 1.96
CA TYR A 378 36.75 -60.67 3.36
C TYR A 378 35.30 -61.01 3.60
N ILE A 379 34.97 -61.25 4.86
CA ILE A 379 33.62 -61.23 5.37
C ILE A 379 33.26 -59.79 5.69
N LEU A 380 32.30 -59.18 4.97
CA LEU A 380 31.91 -57.81 5.19
C LEU A 380 31.18 -57.66 6.52
N PRO A 381 31.43 -56.58 7.27
CA PRO A 381 30.71 -56.28 8.48
C PRO A 381 29.23 -55.93 8.18
N ALA A 382 28.38 -56.00 9.19
CA ALA A 382 27.01 -55.52 9.09
C ALA A 382 26.98 -54.00 8.95
N ASP A 383 25.98 -53.49 8.23
CA ASP A 383 25.72 -52.07 8.14
C ASP A 383 25.62 -51.41 9.52
N LYS A 384 26.22 -50.22 9.66
CA LYS A 384 26.11 -49.41 10.87
C LYS A 384 25.18 -48.27 10.66
N LYS A 385 24.18 -48.13 11.56
CA LYS A 385 23.37 -46.92 11.69
C LYS A 385 24.03 -45.98 12.67
N ILE A 386 24.12 -44.72 12.30
CA ILE A 386 24.72 -43.65 13.09
C ILE A 386 23.75 -42.44 13.12
N THR A 387 23.88 -41.61 14.14
CA THR A 387 23.20 -40.30 14.19
C THR A 387 24.27 -39.20 14.20
N VAL A 388 24.26 -38.37 13.16
CA VAL A 388 25.08 -37.17 13.09
C VAL A 388 24.44 -36.07 13.90
N GLN A 389 25.20 -35.42 14.79
CA GLN A 389 24.80 -34.32 15.62
C GLN A 389 25.50 -33.02 15.18
N ALA A 390 24.92 -31.87 15.47
CA ALA A 390 25.50 -30.57 15.13
C ALA A 390 26.88 -30.40 15.74
N ASP A 391 27.80 -29.82 14.98
CA ASP A 391 29.15 -29.43 15.36
C ASP A 391 29.98 -30.56 16.01
N SER A 392 29.63 -31.81 15.70
CA SER A 392 30.29 -32.97 16.26
C SER A 392 30.81 -33.93 15.18
N THR A 393 31.74 -34.77 15.54
CA THR A 393 32.23 -35.87 14.70
C THR A 393 31.83 -37.21 15.29
N VAL A 394 31.05 -37.98 14.55
CA VAL A 394 30.75 -39.36 14.91
C VAL A 394 31.87 -40.25 14.39
N GLU A 395 32.49 -41.03 15.28
CA GLU A 395 33.52 -41.97 14.93
C GLU A 395 33.00 -43.42 14.99
N ILE A 396 33.26 -44.19 13.92
CA ILE A 396 32.91 -45.62 13.89
C ILE A 396 34.11 -46.44 13.39
N GLU A 397 34.19 -47.67 13.86
CA GLU A 397 35.15 -48.67 13.37
C GLU A 397 34.39 -49.73 12.55
N MET A 398 34.95 -50.10 11.40
CA MET A 398 34.44 -51.15 10.50
C MET A 398 35.55 -52.20 10.32
N HIS A 399 35.28 -53.42 10.83
CA HIS A 399 36.27 -54.52 10.84
C HIS A 399 35.90 -55.59 9.85
N ASN A 400 36.90 -56.06 9.05
CA ASN A 400 36.76 -57.19 8.14
C ASN A 400 37.58 -58.40 8.62
N GLU A 401 36.97 -59.53 8.64
CA GLU A 401 37.63 -60.80 8.80
C GLU A 401 38.00 -61.39 7.44
N LEU A 402 39.23 -61.84 7.31
CA LEU A 402 39.65 -62.58 6.12
C LEU A 402 38.87 -63.86 5.99
N ARG A 403 38.34 -64.16 4.84
CA ARG A 403 37.66 -65.45 4.61
C ARG A 403 38.69 -66.56 4.69
N ASP A 404 38.47 -67.52 5.63
CA ASP A 404 39.18 -68.77 5.59
C ASP A 404 38.86 -69.49 4.28
N THR A 405 39.82 -69.54 3.37
CA THR A 405 39.70 -70.43 2.24
C THR A 405 39.89 -71.87 2.72
N PRO A 406 38.86 -72.71 2.60
CA PRO A 406 39.10 -74.12 2.95
C PRO A 406 40.31 -74.68 2.18
N LYS A 407 41.25 -75.30 2.88
CA LYS A 407 42.32 -76.03 2.18
C LYS A 407 41.62 -76.99 1.22
N THR A 408 41.94 -76.82 -0.08
CA THR A 408 41.52 -77.73 -1.16
C THR A 408 41.99 -79.10 -0.84
N GLY A 409 41.17 -79.99 -0.26
CA GLY A 409 41.57 -81.38 0.08
C GLY A 409 40.61 -82.08 1.04
N ASP A 410 39.49 -81.43 1.48
CA ASP A 410 38.48 -82.12 2.30
C ASP A 410 37.13 -82.13 1.60
N ASP A 411 36.74 -83.30 1.05
CA ASP A 411 35.53 -83.54 0.27
C ASP A 411 34.23 -83.59 1.14
N SER A 412 34.23 -83.09 2.32
CA SER A 412 33.06 -83.18 3.19
C SER A 412 32.41 -81.85 3.49
N ARG A 413 31.20 -81.66 2.91
CA ARG A 413 30.14 -80.73 3.30
C ARG A 413 29.81 -79.46 2.49
N THR A 414 30.15 -79.42 1.21
CA THR A 414 29.64 -78.38 0.32
C THR A 414 28.11 -78.35 0.24
N GLY A 415 27.41 -79.49 0.49
CA GLY A 415 25.97 -79.55 0.49
C GLY A 415 25.30 -78.89 1.72
N LEU A 416 25.99 -78.80 2.85
CA LEU A 416 25.40 -78.17 4.07
C LEU A 416 25.35 -76.68 4.01
N TRP A 417 26.37 -76.04 3.34
CA TRP A 417 26.41 -74.59 3.17
C TRP A 417 25.45 -74.08 2.14
N MET A 418 25.11 -74.87 1.10
CA MET A 418 24.06 -74.48 0.15
C MET A 418 22.65 -74.59 0.77
N VAL A 419 22.40 -75.45 1.74
CA VAL A 419 21.16 -75.52 2.47
C VAL A 419 20.94 -74.33 3.42
N LEU A 420 22.02 -73.86 4.08
CA LEU A 420 21.97 -72.65 4.94
C LEU A 420 21.78 -71.36 4.16
N ALA A 421 22.40 -71.21 2.98
CA ALA A 421 22.16 -70.07 2.08
C ALA A 421 20.74 -70.09 1.52
N GLY A 422 20.15 -71.24 1.24
CA GLY A 422 18.76 -71.39 0.79
C GLY A 422 17.74 -71.02 1.86
N LEU A 423 18.01 -71.31 3.13
CA LEU A 423 17.12 -70.97 4.26
C LEU A 423 17.12 -69.48 4.59
N SER A 424 18.23 -68.77 4.42
CA SER A 424 18.32 -67.31 4.59
C SER A 424 17.54 -66.56 3.50
N ALA A 425 17.60 -67.01 2.23
CA ALA A 425 16.84 -66.45 1.13
C ALA A 425 15.33 -66.71 1.27
N ALA A 426 14.92 -67.87 1.82
CA ALA A 426 13.51 -68.17 2.11
C ALA A 426 12.91 -67.31 3.25
N GLY A 427 13.72 -66.94 4.26
CA GLY A 427 13.31 -66.06 5.34
C GLY A 427 12.99 -64.61 4.89
N ILE A 428 13.78 -64.08 3.97
CA ILE A 428 13.59 -62.74 3.41
C ILE A 428 12.32 -62.71 2.50
N ALA A 429 12.09 -63.81 1.70
CA ALA A 429 10.88 -63.88 0.89
C ALA A 429 9.58 -63.97 1.71
N ALA A 430 9.63 -64.66 2.86
CA ALA A 430 8.45 -64.79 3.76
C ALA A 430 8.06 -63.47 4.45
N THR A 431 9.07 -62.64 4.85
CA THR A 431 8.82 -61.32 5.45
C THR A 431 8.25 -60.31 4.46
N VAL A 432 8.67 -60.32 3.19
CA VAL A 432 8.17 -59.44 2.13
C VAL A 432 6.73 -59.84 1.75
N ILE A 433 6.38 -61.15 1.75
CA ILE A 433 5.02 -61.63 1.46
C ILE A 433 4.07 -61.30 2.62
N ALA A 434 4.52 -61.38 3.88
CA ALA A 434 3.72 -61.02 5.05
C ALA A 434 3.40 -59.53 5.13
N SER A 435 4.35 -58.67 4.77
CA SER A 435 4.16 -57.21 4.74
C SER A 435 3.20 -56.75 3.63
N LYS A 436 3.20 -57.43 2.46
CA LYS A 436 2.27 -57.18 1.37
C LYS A 436 0.84 -57.67 1.67
N ARG A 437 0.65 -58.71 2.50
CA ARG A 437 -0.67 -59.18 2.94
C ARG A 437 -1.31 -58.30 4.02
N LYS A 438 -0.50 -57.61 4.85
CA LYS A 438 -0.99 -56.67 5.86
C LYS A 438 -1.54 -55.38 5.23
N LYS A 439 -0.86 -54.86 4.18
CA LYS A 439 -1.32 -53.68 3.43
C LYS A 439 -2.59 -53.91 2.59
N LYS A 440 -2.98 -55.18 2.31
CA LYS A 440 -4.18 -55.49 1.52
C LYS A 440 -5.42 -55.72 2.37
N LYS A 441 -5.27 -55.79 3.71
CA LYS A 441 -6.41 -55.92 4.66
C LYS A 441 -6.88 -54.58 5.27
N GLU A 442 -6.06 -53.53 5.20
CA GLU A 442 -6.38 -52.19 5.75
C GLU A 442 -6.97 -51.23 4.70
N GLY A 443 -7.23 -51.72 3.48
CA GLY A 443 -7.80 -50.94 2.38
C GLY A 443 -9.24 -51.29 1.98
N ASN A 444 -9.96 -52.02 2.83
CA ASN A 444 -11.35 -52.41 2.58
C ASN A 444 -12.15 -52.44 3.90
N GLU A 445 -12.27 -51.27 4.55
CA GLU A 445 -13.36 -50.91 5.45
C GLU A 445 -13.66 -49.42 5.32
#